data_601f0ed28e409aa360499b6f1eeae6ed
#
_entry.id   601f0ed28e409aa360499b6f1eeae6ed
#
_cell.length_a   1.000
_cell.length_b   1.000
_cell.length_c   1.000
_cell.angle_alpha   90.00
_cell.angle_beta   90.00
_cell.angle_gamma   90.00
#
_symmetry.space_group_name_H-M   'P 1'
#
loop_
_entity.id
_entity.type
_entity.pdbx_description
1 polymer ?
#
loop_
_entity_poly.entity_id
_entity_poly.type
_entity_poly.pdbx_seq_one_letter_code
_entity_poly.pdbx_strand_id
1 'polypeptide(L)'
;MIPTSESGDSTPQNNYYIPTVIESDGRGERAFDIYSRLLKDRIIFIGTGIDDGVANSVIAQMLFLQMQDPKKDIHIYINSPGGSVTAGLAIYDTMQFLTCDVNTYCIGICASMGSVLLTAGTKGKRFALPNSHVMIHQ
;
A
#
# COMPACT_ATOMS: atom_id res chain seq x y z
N MET A 1 -50.09 2.01 8.83
CA MET A 1 -49.04 2.06 7.80
C MET A 1 -47.77 2.59 8.45
N ILE A 2 -46.84 1.72 8.72
CA ILE A 2 -45.57 2.08 9.34
C ILE A 2 -44.64 2.49 8.20
N PRO A 3 -44.13 3.73 8.17
CA PRO A 3 -43.12 4.05 7.21
C PRO A 3 -41.91 3.18 7.48
N THR A 4 -41.55 2.35 6.54
CA THR A 4 -40.26 1.73 6.53
C THR A 4 -39.26 2.86 6.46
N SER A 5 -38.61 3.18 7.57
CA SER A 5 -37.39 3.97 7.49
C SER A 5 -36.40 3.15 6.70
N GLU A 6 -36.22 3.50 5.46
CA GLU A 6 -34.99 3.14 4.79
C GLU A 6 -33.90 3.78 5.66
N SER A 7 -33.33 2.99 6.53
CA SER A 7 -32.04 3.32 7.07
C SER A 7 -31.09 3.34 5.88
N GLY A 8 -30.96 4.52 5.29
CA GLY A 8 -29.94 4.73 4.29
C GLY A 8 -28.64 4.23 4.90
N ASP A 9 -28.07 3.22 4.28
CA ASP A 9 -26.78 2.73 4.67
C ASP A 9 -25.80 3.90 4.58
N SER A 10 -25.53 4.51 5.75
CA SER A 10 -24.60 5.62 5.88
C SER A 10 -23.15 5.14 6.00
N THR A 11 -22.86 3.90 5.59
CA THR A 11 -21.47 3.50 5.41
C THR A 11 -20.84 4.47 4.41
N PRO A 12 -19.79 5.19 4.81
CA PRO A 12 -19.05 6.01 3.86
C PRO A 12 -18.59 5.08 2.73
N GLN A 13 -19.20 5.22 1.58
CA GLN A 13 -18.69 4.56 0.40
C GLN A 13 -17.29 5.09 0.21
N ASN A 14 -16.31 4.25 0.39
CA ASN A 14 -14.97 4.51 -0.06
C ASN A 14 -15.04 4.70 -1.57
N ASN A 15 -15.19 5.95 -2.00
CA ASN A 15 -15.20 6.32 -3.42
C ASN A 15 -13.79 6.21 -4.01
N TYR A 16 -13.06 5.15 -3.63
CA TYR A 16 -11.82 4.85 -4.32
C TYR A 16 -12.17 4.37 -5.70
N TYR A 17 -11.87 5.20 -6.67
CA TYR A 17 -11.93 4.77 -8.05
C TYR A 17 -10.78 3.80 -8.30
N ILE A 18 -11.12 2.53 -8.52
CA ILE A 18 -10.16 1.50 -8.88
C ILE A 18 -10.35 1.17 -10.36
N PRO A 19 -9.56 1.79 -11.25
CA PRO A 19 -9.71 1.56 -12.67
C PRO A 19 -9.26 0.14 -13.03
N THR A 20 -9.93 -0.41 -14.03
CA THR A 20 -9.51 -1.64 -14.69
C THR A 20 -8.62 -1.29 -15.86
N VAL A 21 -7.50 -1.97 -15.98
CA VAL A 21 -6.60 -1.87 -17.13
C VAL A 21 -6.63 -3.17 -17.93
N ILE A 22 -6.56 -3.05 -19.23
CA ILE A 22 -6.57 -4.20 -20.14
C ILE A 22 -5.21 -4.26 -20.82
N GLU A 23 -4.59 -5.43 -20.75
CA GLU A 23 -3.34 -5.71 -21.45
C GLU A 23 -3.58 -6.77 -22.51
N SER A 24 -3.05 -6.51 -23.71
CA SER A 24 -2.99 -7.49 -24.79
C SER A 24 -1.61 -8.12 -24.81
N ASP A 25 -1.58 -9.45 -24.75
CA ASP A 25 -0.41 -10.21 -25.11
C ASP A 25 -0.73 -11.05 -26.36
N GLY A 26 0.24 -11.73 -26.91
CA GLY A 26 0.05 -12.57 -28.12
C GLY A 26 -0.96 -13.72 -27.95
N ARG A 27 -1.58 -13.88 -26.78
CA ARG A 27 -2.52 -14.94 -26.43
C ARG A 27 -3.95 -14.43 -26.14
N GLY A 28 -4.17 -13.11 -26.19
CA GLY A 28 -5.44 -12.48 -25.92
C GLY A 28 -5.33 -11.30 -24.95
N GLU A 29 -6.47 -10.85 -24.46
CA GLU A 29 -6.58 -9.73 -23.53
C GLU A 29 -6.76 -10.23 -22.10
N ARG A 30 -6.12 -9.56 -21.14
CA ARG A 30 -6.33 -9.77 -19.71
C ARG A 30 -6.71 -8.46 -19.04
N ALA A 31 -7.70 -8.52 -18.18
CA ALA A 31 -8.14 -7.41 -17.36
C ALA A 31 -7.55 -7.52 -15.95
N PHE A 32 -7.03 -6.41 -15.45
CA PHE A 32 -6.52 -6.29 -14.08
C PHE A 32 -7.10 -5.03 -13.44
N ASP A 33 -7.38 -5.05 -12.14
CA ASP A 33 -7.45 -3.77 -11.45
C ASP A 33 -6.06 -3.13 -11.40
N ILE A 34 -6.01 -1.80 -11.23
CA ILE A 34 -4.73 -1.07 -11.31
C ILE A 34 -3.72 -1.56 -10.26
N TYR A 35 -4.16 -1.88 -9.05
CA TYR A 35 -3.25 -2.31 -7.99
C TYR A 35 -2.67 -3.69 -8.28
N SER A 36 -3.48 -4.60 -8.79
CA SER A 36 -3.01 -5.93 -9.21
C SER A 36 -2.02 -5.84 -10.37
N ARG A 37 -2.25 -4.88 -11.27
CA ARG A 37 -1.31 -4.67 -12.39
C ARG A 37 0.03 -4.11 -11.91
N LEU A 38 0.00 -3.15 -11.00
CA LEU A 38 1.22 -2.60 -10.41
C LEU A 38 1.99 -3.67 -9.63
N LEU A 39 1.27 -4.57 -8.96
CA LEU A 39 1.89 -5.66 -8.20
C LEU A 39 2.73 -6.58 -9.08
N LYS A 40 2.34 -6.78 -10.34
CA LYS A 40 3.16 -7.56 -11.29
C LYS A 40 4.54 -6.95 -11.49
N ASP A 41 4.66 -5.64 -11.38
CA ASP A 41 5.93 -4.93 -11.44
C ASP A 41 6.56 -4.69 -10.06
N ARG A 42 6.08 -5.42 -9.05
CA ARG A 42 6.57 -5.41 -7.67
C ARG A 42 6.33 -4.08 -6.96
N ILE A 43 5.25 -3.41 -7.31
CA ILE A 43 4.83 -2.14 -6.75
C ILE A 43 3.64 -2.37 -5.81
N ILE A 44 3.78 -1.91 -4.57
CA ILE A 44 2.73 -1.90 -3.55
C ILE A 44 2.41 -0.45 -3.23
N PHE A 45 1.13 -0.14 -3.07
CA PHE A 45 0.68 1.21 -2.79
C PHE A 45 -0.05 1.28 -1.45
N ILE A 46 0.42 2.13 -0.53
CA ILE A 46 -0.24 2.44 0.73
C ILE A 46 -0.75 3.87 0.60
N GLY A 47 -2.02 4.03 0.26
CA GLY A 47 -2.62 5.32 -0.07
C GLY A 47 -3.70 5.79 0.92
N THR A 48 -3.79 5.18 2.09
CA THR A 48 -4.78 5.49 3.11
C THR A 48 -4.20 5.41 4.51
N GLY A 49 -5.03 5.67 5.52
CA GLY A 49 -4.69 5.34 6.90
C GLY A 49 -4.36 3.85 7.05
N ILE A 50 -3.55 3.51 8.03
CA ILE A 50 -3.06 2.14 8.26
C ILE A 50 -3.92 1.51 9.35
N ASP A 51 -4.72 0.53 8.96
CA ASP A 51 -5.49 -0.34 9.84
C ASP A 51 -5.07 -1.80 9.65
N ASP A 52 -5.72 -2.71 10.36
CA ASP A 52 -5.40 -4.14 10.27
C ASP A 52 -5.64 -4.69 8.87
N GLY A 53 -6.69 -4.25 8.20
CA GLY A 53 -7.01 -4.70 6.84
C GLY A 53 -5.93 -4.29 5.84
N VAL A 54 -5.49 -3.03 5.90
CA VAL A 54 -4.39 -2.52 5.07
C VAL A 54 -3.11 -3.29 5.37
N ALA A 55 -2.78 -3.47 6.64
CA ALA A 55 -1.57 -4.18 7.05
C ALA A 55 -1.55 -5.61 6.53
N ASN A 56 -2.64 -6.35 6.70
CA ASN A 56 -2.74 -7.73 6.24
C ASN A 56 -2.59 -7.84 4.72
N SER A 57 -3.20 -6.91 3.98
CA SER A 57 -3.08 -6.87 2.52
C SER A 57 -1.65 -6.60 2.07
N VAL A 58 -1.00 -5.60 2.65
CA VAL A 58 0.38 -5.22 2.31
C VAL A 58 1.35 -6.36 2.64
N ILE A 59 1.19 -6.97 3.82
CA ILE A 59 2.02 -8.10 4.24
C ILE A 59 1.87 -9.28 3.28
N ALA A 60 0.63 -9.62 2.92
CA ALA A 60 0.39 -10.71 1.97
C ALA A 60 1.03 -10.42 0.61
N GLN A 61 0.95 -9.19 0.13
CA GLN A 61 1.59 -8.78 -1.12
C GLN A 61 3.11 -8.89 -1.05
N MET A 62 3.72 -8.45 0.05
CA MET A 62 5.17 -8.55 0.23
C MET A 62 5.63 -10.02 0.24
N LEU A 63 4.94 -10.87 0.98
CA LEU A 63 5.26 -12.30 1.04
C LEU A 63 5.13 -12.97 -0.33
N PHE A 64 4.09 -12.64 -1.06
CA PHE A 64 3.87 -13.14 -2.41
C PHE A 64 5.01 -12.74 -3.37
N LEU A 65 5.42 -11.47 -3.32
CA LEU A 65 6.49 -10.98 -4.18
C LEU A 65 7.84 -11.63 -3.83
N GLN A 66 8.12 -11.84 -2.55
CA GLN A 66 9.33 -12.53 -2.15
C GLN A 66 9.36 -13.97 -2.63
N MET A 67 8.24 -14.66 -2.59
CA MET A 67 8.13 -16.02 -3.11
C MET A 67 8.39 -16.10 -4.61
N GLN A 68 7.94 -15.08 -5.36
CA GLN A 68 8.16 -15.03 -6.81
C GLN A 68 9.62 -14.82 -7.19
N ASP A 69 10.28 -13.90 -6.53
CA ASP A 69 11.70 -13.62 -6.73
C ASP A 69 12.31 -12.97 -5.49
N PRO A 70 13.05 -13.73 -4.68
CA PRO A 70 13.63 -13.21 -3.45
C PRO A 70 14.80 -12.27 -3.64
N LYS A 71 15.24 -12.02 -4.89
CA LYS A 71 16.40 -11.19 -5.21
C LYS A 71 16.04 -9.84 -5.80
N LYS A 72 14.82 -9.69 -6.33
CA LYS A 72 14.38 -8.42 -6.92
C LYS A 72 13.78 -7.50 -5.86
N ASP A 73 14.03 -6.20 -6.02
CA ASP A 73 13.52 -5.18 -5.13
C ASP A 73 11.98 -5.12 -5.16
N ILE A 74 11.42 -4.81 -4.01
CA ILE A 74 10.02 -4.42 -3.87
C ILE A 74 9.97 -2.89 -3.75
N HIS A 75 8.93 -2.28 -4.33
CA HIS A 75 8.72 -0.83 -4.30
C HIS A 75 7.42 -0.53 -3.58
N ILE A 76 7.49 0.23 -2.48
CA ILE A 76 6.31 0.64 -1.71
C ILE A 76 6.16 2.15 -1.80
N TYR A 77 5.08 2.59 -2.41
CA TYR A 77 4.69 4.00 -2.48
C TYR A 77 3.75 4.30 -1.33
N ILE A 78 4.06 5.34 -0.55
CA ILE A 78 3.35 5.65 0.69
C ILE A 78 2.79 7.06 0.62
N ASN A 79 1.48 7.15 0.77
CA ASN A 79 0.73 8.40 0.94
C ASN A 79 -0.27 8.17 2.07
N SER A 80 0.18 8.35 3.31
CA SER A 80 -0.57 7.94 4.49
C SER A 80 -0.35 8.89 5.66
N PRO A 81 -1.42 9.27 6.36
CA PRO A 81 -1.32 10.04 7.61
C PRO A 81 -0.89 9.18 8.81
N GLY A 82 -0.69 7.89 8.62
CA GLY A 82 -0.43 6.93 9.68
C GLY A 82 -1.68 6.16 10.08
N GLY A 83 -1.73 5.70 11.33
CA GLY A 83 -2.86 4.93 11.84
C GLY A 83 -2.46 4.05 13.01
N SER A 84 -2.96 2.82 13.03
CA SER A 84 -2.69 1.85 14.10
C SER A 84 -1.19 1.55 14.22
N VAL A 85 -0.66 1.69 15.42
CA VAL A 85 0.75 1.38 15.70
C VAL A 85 1.03 -0.10 15.51
N THR A 86 0.17 -0.97 16.01
CA THR A 86 0.37 -2.42 15.87
C THR A 86 0.28 -2.88 14.42
N ALA A 87 -0.65 -2.34 13.66
CA ALA A 87 -0.76 -2.62 12.23
C ALA A 87 0.48 -2.15 11.47
N GLY A 88 0.94 -0.93 11.74
CA GLY A 88 2.16 -0.39 11.14
C GLY A 88 3.41 -1.19 11.49
N LEU A 89 3.55 -1.61 12.75
CA LEU A 89 4.69 -2.43 13.17
C LEU A 89 4.67 -3.82 12.53
N ALA A 90 3.50 -4.38 12.27
CA ALA A 90 3.39 -5.64 11.54
C ALA A 90 3.96 -5.52 10.12
N ILE A 91 3.68 -4.41 9.43
CA ILE A 91 4.27 -4.11 8.12
C ILE A 91 5.78 -3.91 8.26
N TYR A 92 6.20 -3.11 9.24
CA TYR A 92 7.61 -2.85 9.51
C TYR A 92 8.41 -4.13 9.71
N ASP A 93 7.94 -5.00 10.59
CA ASP A 93 8.61 -6.27 10.88
C ASP A 93 8.69 -7.16 9.64
N THR A 94 7.64 -7.18 8.83
CA THR A 94 7.65 -7.93 7.58
C THR A 94 8.69 -7.38 6.62
N MET A 95 8.79 -6.06 6.48
CA MET A 95 9.81 -5.42 5.64
C MET A 95 11.22 -5.84 6.07
N GLN A 96 11.48 -5.90 7.36
CA GLN A 96 12.79 -6.32 7.89
C GLN A 96 13.05 -7.81 7.72
N PHE A 97 11.99 -8.61 7.72
CA PHE A 97 12.08 -10.06 7.56
C PHE A 97 12.40 -10.49 6.13
N LEU A 98 11.99 -9.70 5.13
CA LEU A 98 12.23 -10.00 3.74
C LEU A 98 13.73 -10.04 3.42
N THR A 99 14.12 -10.90 2.49
CA THR A 99 15.51 -10.99 2.01
C THR A 99 15.80 -10.04 0.85
N CYS A 100 14.77 -9.65 0.08
CA CYS A 100 14.92 -8.65 -0.97
C CYS A 100 14.94 -7.23 -0.39
N ASP A 101 15.56 -6.29 -1.11
CA ASP A 101 15.54 -4.89 -0.73
C ASP A 101 14.15 -4.29 -0.94
N VAL A 102 13.79 -3.35 -0.08
CA VAL A 102 12.52 -2.64 -0.14
C VAL A 102 12.79 -1.16 -0.36
N ASN A 103 12.42 -0.66 -1.52
CA ASN A 103 12.45 0.76 -1.84
C ASN A 103 11.17 1.40 -1.31
N THR A 104 11.28 2.54 -0.66
CA THR A 104 10.13 3.30 -0.16
C THR A 104 10.10 4.69 -0.76
N TYR A 105 8.88 5.16 -1.07
CA TYR A 105 8.65 6.43 -1.75
C TYR A 105 7.56 7.19 -1.02
N CYS A 106 7.86 8.39 -0.54
CA CYS A 106 6.85 9.29 -0.01
C CYS A 106 6.20 10.07 -1.15
N ILE A 107 4.90 9.92 -1.30
CA ILE A 107 4.06 10.71 -2.20
C ILE A 107 3.03 11.44 -1.35
N GLY A 108 2.90 12.76 -1.52
CA GLY A 108 1.96 13.54 -0.73
C GLY A 108 2.41 13.66 0.73
N ILE A 109 2.01 12.73 1.58
CA ILE A 109 2.36 12.76 3.00
C ILE A 109 2.73 11.37 3.55
N CYS A 110 3.78 11.33 4.34
CA CYS A 110 4.11 10.20 5.21
C CYS A 110 4.16 10.73 6.64
N ALA A 111 3.08 10.56 7.38
CA ALA A 111 2.97 11.06 8.74
C ALA A 111 2.86 9.91 9.75
N SER A 112 3.42 10.10 10.96
CA SER A 112 3.31 9.13 12.06
C SER A 112 3.80 7.74 11.62
N MET A 113 2.95 6.72 11.68
CA MET A 113 3.32 5.37 11.21
C MET A 113 3.71 5.34 9.72
N GLY A 114 3.15 6.25 8.90
CA GLY A 114 3.58 6.41 7.51
C GLY A 114 5.06 6.80 7.40
N SER A 115 5.54 7.68 8.27
CA SER A 115 6.95 8.06 8.32
C SER A 115 7.85 6.91 8.81
N VAL A 116 7.35 6.11 9.74
CA VAL A 116 8.08 4.92 10.22
C VAL A 116 8.27 3.92 9.08
N LEU A 117 7.23 3.67 8.29
CA LEU A 117 7.32 2.76 7.15
C LEU A 117 8.23 3.29 6.05
N LEU A 118 8.23 4.61 5.80
CA LEU A 118 9.16 5.22 4.88
C LEU A 118 10.61 4.97 5.30
N THR A 119 10.91 5.18 6.57
CA THR A 119 12.27 4.98 7.11
C THR A 119 12.65 3.51 7.24
N ALA A 120 11.68 2.60 7.19
CA ALA A 120 11.92 1.16 7.23
C ALA A 120 12.48 0.60 5.91
N GLY A 121 12.46 1.38 4.84
CA GLY A 121 13.04 1.00 3.56
C GLY A 121 14.54 0.74 3.67
N THR A 122 15.06 0.01 2.72
CA THR A 122 16.49 -0.31 2.63
C THR A 122 17.33 0.97 2.56
N LYS A 123 18.39 1.02 3.31
CA LYS A 123 19.29 2.18 3.33
C LYS A 123 19.77 2.53 1.92
N GLY A 124 19.64 3.80 1.55
CA GLY A 124 19.96 4.28 0.21
C GLY A 124 18.83 4.11 -0.81
N LYS A 125 17.74 3.47 -0.42
CA LYS A 125 16.57 3.20 -1.29
C LYS A 125 15.28 3.78 -0.72
N ARG A 126 15.39 4.92 -0.05
CA ARG A 126 14.26 5.66 0.55
C ARG A 126 14.18 7.02 -0.12
N PHE A 127 13.02 7.35 -0.66
CA PHE A 127 12.82 8.51 -1.51
C PHE A 127 11.62 9.32 -1.07
N ALA A 128 11.65 10.62 -1.34
CA ALA A 128 10.51 11.51 -1.18
C ALA A 128 10.39 12.40 -2.42
N LEU A 129 9.18 12.53 -2.93
CA LEU A 129 8.93 13.43 -4.07
C LEU A 129 9.06 14.89 -3.62
N PRO A 130 9.37 15.83 -4.54
CA PRO A 130 9.77 17.20 -4.15
C PRO A 130 8.74 17.98 -3.34
N ASN A 131 7.45 17.72 -3.54
CA ASN A 131 6.37 18.41 -2.84
C ASN A 131 5.72 17.56 -1.75
N SER A 132 6.35 16.44 -1.38
CA SER A 132 5.84 15.59 -0.32
C SER A 132 6.26 16.11 1.06
N HIS A 133 5.52 15.67 2.07
CA HIS A 133 5.77 15.99 3.48
C HIS A 133 6.03 14.73 4.27
N VAL A 134 7.06 14.74 5.09
CA VAL A 134 7.32 13.70 6.07
C VAL A 134 7.13 14.31 7.46
N MET A 135 6.21 13.74 8.24
CA MET A 135 5.86 14.27 9.55
C MET A 135 6.08 13.23 10.64
N ILE A 136 6.84 13.62 11.65
CA ILE A 136 7.03 12.84 12.87
C ILE A 136 6.44 13.67 14.02
N HIS A 137 5.65 13.04 14.88
CA HIS A 137 5.06 13.71 16.03
C HIS A 137 5.00 12.78 17.24
N GLN A 138 4.79 13.39 18.42
CA GLN A 138 4.60 12.63 19.66
C GLN A 138 3.32 11.79 19.62
#